data_e9356ba69fdcc7bcd567ebd6d1c9ebdf
#
_entry.id   e9356ba69fdcc7bcd567ebd6d1c9ebdf
#
_cell.length_a   1.000
_cell.length_b   1.000
_cell.length_c   1.000
_cell.angle_alpha   90.00
_cell.angle_beta   90.00
_cell.angle_gamma   90.00
#
_symmetry.space_group_name_H-M   'P 1'
#
loop_
_entity.id
_entity.type
_entity.pdbx_description
1 polymer ?
#
loop_
_entity_poly.entity_id
_entity_poly.type
_entity_poly.pdbx_seq_one_letter_code
_entity_poly.pdbx_strand_id
1 'polypeptide(L)'
;MRFFFLLLPVLLASMVSFAQENPYFVTYDHHMEEPGNLDLEVSATTDVPRAGQKYYFAPWMEFEYGVTARWTTELYIEGQTTYGDSTVFTGWRLENRFRPMKREHWINPVLYLEYENLNEASRIQKEIVGGGSDVTSPNSELRNTSAHELETKLILSSDFHDWNVAENFIVEKNLSKGEGFEFGYAAGFYHQLATLASGEKCRLCRENFLAGVEFYGGLGSTLNFSGRNTGNYVAPVVSWLVSDNATLRFSPGFGLTHESSPVLFRFGYSYEIQGIGSSLSQLFGRKR
;
A
#
# COMPACT_ATOMS: atom_id res chain seq x y z
N MET A 1 -28.45 -48.84 36.06
CA MET A 1 -27.33 -48.25 35.36
C MET A 1 -27.85 -47.11 34.48
N ARG A 2 -27.64 -45.85 34.87
CA ARG A 2 -28.06 -44.66 34.12
C ARG A 2 -26.80 -44.03 33.57
N PHE A 3 -26.62 -44.05 32.25
CA PHE A 3 -25.55 -43.35 31.56
C PHE A 3 -25.92 -41.86 31.44
N PHE A 4 -25.17 -40.97 32.12
CA PHE A 4 -25.19 -39.54 31.93
C PHE A 4 -24.31 -39.21 30.72
N PHE A 5 -24.92 -38.79 29.62
CA PHE A 5 -24.21 -38.15 28.52
C PHE A 5 -23.99 -36.67 28.90
N LEU A 6 -22.77 -36.31 29.25
CA LEU A 6 -22.31 -34.96 29.36
C LEU A 6 -22.05 -34.44 27.95
N LEU A 7 -23.00 -33.71 27.40
CA LEU A 7 -22.79 -32.85 26.24
C LEU A 7 -21.94 -31.65 26.67
N LEU A 8 -20.67 -31.67 26.28
CA LEU A 8 -19.75 -30.55 26.41
C LEU A 8 -20.10 -29.57 25.26
N PRO A 9 -20.62 -28.35 25.52
CA PRO A 9 -20.75 -27.37 24.47
C PRO A 9 -19.34 -26.88 24.12
N VAL A 10 -18.86 -27.25 22.94
CA VAL A 10 -17.70 -26.59 22.31
C VAL A 10 -18.13 -25.17 21.99
N LEU A 11 -17.79 -24.25 22.86
CA LEU A 11 -17.80 -22.83 22.57
C LEU A 11 -16.76 -22.61 21.46
N LEU A 12 -17.24 -22.57 20.23
CA LEU A 12 -16.55 -21.91 19.13
C LEU A 12 -16.48 -20.43 19.50
N ALA A 13 -15.45 -20.06 20.22
CA ALA A 13 -15.00 -18.68 20.25
C ALA A 13 -14.59 -18.38 18.80
N SER A 14 -15.46 -17.74 18.04
CA SER A 14 -15.08 -17.01 16.86
C SER A 14 -14.05 -16.00 17.34
N MET A 15 -12.76 -16.28 17.10
CA MET A 15 -11.75 -15.26 17.15
C MET A 15 -12.13 -14.26 16.06
N VAL A 16 -12.62 -13.12 16.49
CA VAL A 16 -12.76 -11.97 15.61
C VAL A 16 -11.31 -11.60 15.31
N SER A 17 -10.81 -12.06 14.19
CA SER A 17 -9.57 -11.57 13.61
C SER A 17 -9.91 -10.18 13.09
N PHE A 18 -9.47 -9.17 13.76
CA PHE A 18 -9.46 -7.84 13.19
C PHE A 18 -8.41 -7.89 12.08
N ALA A 19 -8.81 -7.71 10.83
CA ALA A 19 -7.88 -7.41 9.76
C ALA A 19 -7.23 -6.08 10.13
N GLN A 20 -6.04 -6.14 10.65
CA GLN A 20 -5.29 -4.95 11.00
C GLN A 20 -4.49 -4.57 9.77
N GLU A 21 -4.87 -3.48 9.12
CA GLU A 21 -4.11 -2.92 8.03
C GLU A 21 -2.67 -2.69 8.47
N ASN A 22 -1.73 -3.02 7.58
CA ASN A 22 -0.34 -2.69 7.82
C ASN A 22 -0.15 -1.17 7.80
N PRO A 23 0.83 -0.61 8.52
CA PRO A 23 1.04 0.83 8.57
C PRO A 23 1.75 1.39 7.34
N TYR A 24 2.25 0.53 6.45
CA TYR A 24 3.08 0.90 5.32
C TYR A 24 2.34 1.69 4.25
N PHE A 25 3.08 2.50 3.49
CA PHE A 25 2.59 3.20 2.31
C PHE A 25 3.17 2.65 1.01
N VAL A 26 4.35 2.02 1.10
CA VAL A 26 5.11 1.56 -0.07
C VAL A 26 5.41 0.07 0.02
N THR A 27 5.72 -0.40 1.21
CA THR A 27 6.02 -1.81 1.45
C THR A 27 4.74 -2.61 1.57
N TYR A 28 4.67 -3.74 0.91
CA TYR A 28 3.59 -4.72 1.07
C TYR A 28 4.07 -5.87 1.94
N ASP A 29 3.17 -6.43 2.72
CA ASP A 29 3.39 -7.66 3.46
C ASP A 29 2.46 -8.80 2.96
N HIS A 30 2.34 -9.88 3.70
CA HIS A 30 1.56 -11.05 3.29
C HIS A 30 0.09 -11.00 3.73
N HIS A 31 -0.32 -9.98 4.45
CA HIS A 31 -1.71 -9.80 4.83
C HIS A 31 -2.54 -9.46 3.59
N MET A 32 -3.66 -10.13 3.47
CA MET A 32 -4.57 -10.00 2.35
C MET A 32 -5.90 -9.49 2.88
N GLU A 33 -6.61 -8.71 2.08
CA GLU A 33 -7.95 -8.28 2.42
C GLU A 33 -8.89 -9.48 2.62
N GLU A 34 -9.77 -9.41 3.61
CA GLU A 34 -10.70 -10.51 3.93
C GLU A 34 -11.70 -10.77 2.80
N PRO A 35 -12.02 -12.04 2.51
CA PRO A 35 -12.90 -12.39 1.41
C PRO A 35 -14.27 -11.73 1.50
N GLY A 36 -14.60 -10.91 0.51
CA GLY A 36 -15.87 -10.20 0.40
C GLY A 36 -15.91 -8.86 1.12
N ASN A 37 -14.82 -8.43 1.74
CA ASN A 37 -14.66 -7.08 2.27
C ASN A 37 -14.13 -6.14 1.19
N LEU A 38 -14.40 -4.87 1.37
CA LEU A 38 -13.89 -3.77 0.55
C LEU A 38 -13.28 -2.72 1.46
N ASP A 39 -11.99 -2.47 1.33
CA ASP A 39 -11.37 -1.30 1.91
C ASP A 39 -11.39 -0.12 0.95
N LEU A 40 -11.71 1.04 1.48
CA LEU A 40 -11.72 2.32 0.78
C LEU A 40 -10.66 3.22 1.39
N GLU A 41 -9.60 3.48 0.66
CA GLU A 41 -8.56 4.40 1.10
C GLU A 41 -8.58 5.71 0.31
N VAL A 42 -8.36 6.81 1.02
CA VAL A 42 -8.04 8.12 0.46
C VAL A 42 -6.70 8.54 1.01
N SER A 43 -5.73 8.66 0.11
CA SER A 43 -4.37 8.99 0.47
C SER A 43 -3.83 10.15 -0.34
N ALA A 44 -2.74 10.74 0.12
CA ALA A 44 -2.05 11.80 -0.59
C ALA A 44 -0.56 11.83 -0.26
N THR A 45 0.22 12.21 -1.26
CA THR A 45 1.64 12.55 -1.10
C THR A 45 1.86 14.03 -1.41
N THR A 46 2.70 14.68 -0.64
CA THR A 46 3.24 16.00 -0.93
C THR A 46 4.72 16.05 -0.57
N ASP A 47 5.48 16.95 -1.17
CA ASP A 47 6.90 17.06 -0.88
C ASP A 47 7.33 18.47 -0.45
N VAL A 48 8.54 18.54 0.08
CA VAL A 48 9.29 19.79 0.20
C VAL A 48 10.25 19.82 -0.99
N PRO A 49 9.97 20.66 -2.00
CA PRO A 49 10.72 20.63 -3.25
C PRO A 49 12.13 21.21 -3.09
N ARG A 50 13.03 20.80 -3.97
CA ARG A 50 14.32 21.46 -4.14
C ARG A 50 14.15 22.83 -4.80
N ALA A 51 15.19 23.66 -4.71
CA ALA A 51 15.20 24.96 -5.37
C ALA A 51 14.94 24.80 -6.89
N GLY A 52 13.97 25.57 -7.41
CA GLY A 52 13.55 25.52 -8.81
C GLY A 52 12.44 24.52 -9.12
N GLN A 53 12.06 23.65 -8.20
CA GLN A 53 10.92 22.75 -8.31
C GLN A 53 9.67 23.38 -7.67
N LYS A 54 8.49 22.87 -8.02
CA LYS A 54 7.20 23.33 -7.51
C LYS A 54 6.67 22.36 -6.46
N TYR A 55 5.99 22.91 -5.44
CA TYR A 55 5.20 22.09 -4.52
C TYR A 55 4.07 21.39 -5.27
N TYR A 56 3.79 20.17 -4.89
CA TYR A 56 2.66 19.41 -5.39
C TYR A 56 1.88 18.74 -4.26
N PHE A 57 0.65 18.40 -4.56
CA PHE A 57 -0.23 17.55 -3.77
C PHE A 57 -0.82 16.51 -4.72
N ALA A 58 -0.50 15.25 -4.48
CA ALA A 58 -0.89 14.12 -5.32
C ALA A 58 -1.80 13.18 -4.51
N PRO A 59 -3.13 13.37 -4.59
CA PRO A 59 -4.10 12.48 -3.96
C PRO A 59 -4.38 11.26 -4.82
N TRP A 60 -4.75 10.15 -4.16
CA TRP A 60 -5.36 8.99 -4.81
C TRP A 60 -6.48 8.41 -3.97
N MET A 61 -7.38 7.71 -4.63
CA MET A 61 -8.38 6.84 -4.02
C MET A 61 -8.07 5.40 -4.39
N GLU A 62 -8.18 4.52 -3.44
CA GLU A 62 -7.93 3.09 -3.56
C GLU A 62 -9.17 2.31 -3.15
N PHE A 63 -9.46 1.26 -3.90
CA PHE A 63 -10.55 0.33 -3.68
C PHE A 63 -9.95 -1.06 -3.62
N GLU A 64 -9.66 -1.55 -2.43
CA GLU A 64 -9.10 -2.88 -2.22
C GLU A 64 -10.23 -3.89 -1.93
N TYR A 65 -10.32 -4.95 -2.70
CA TYR A 65 -11.35 -5.97 -2.54
C TYR A 65 -10.76 -7.37 -2.34
N GLY A 66 -11.14 -8.00 -1.25
CA GLY A 66 -10.81 -9.39 -0.97
C GLY A 66 -11.63 -10.36 -1.82
N VAL A 67 -11.04 -10.87 -2.91
CA VAL A 67 -11.69 -11.83 -3.79
C VAL A 67 -11.75 -13.23 -3.17
N THR A 68 -10.65 -13.64 -2.56
CA THR A 68 -10.52 -14.86 -1.76
C THR A 68 -9.49 -14.65 -0.67
N ALA A 69 -9.39 -15.55 0.31
CA ALA A 69 -8.34 -15.48 1.33
C ALA A 69 -6.88 -15.51 0.80
N ARG A 70 -6.68 -15.54 -0.52
CA ARG A 70 -5.37 -15.60 -1.16
C ARG A 70 -5.25 -14.71 -2.39
N TRP A 71 -6.29 -13.96 -2.71
CA TRP A 71 -6.32 -13.06 -3.85
C TRP A 71 -7.06 -11.79 -3.47
N THR A 72 -6.36 -10.68 -3.56
CA THR A 72 -6.87 -9.33 -3.41
C THR A 72 -6.68 -8.59 -4.73
N THR A 73 -7.63 -7.75 -5.10
CA THR A 73 -7.55 -6.86 -6.26
C THR A 73 -7.81 -5.43 -5.82
N GLU A 74 -7.06 -4.49 -6.38
CA GLU A 74 -7.12 -3.09 -6.02
C GLU A 74 -7.22 -2.21 -7.26
N LEU A 75 -8.03 -1.16 -7.18
CA LEU A 75 -8.18 -0.13 -8.20
C LEU A 75 -7.81 1.22 -7.61
N TYR A 76 -6.86 1.90 -8.24
CA TYR A 76 -6.43 3.25 -7.87
C TYR A 76 -6.92 4.28 -8.88
N ILE A 77 -7.33 5.44 -8.38
CA ILE A 77 -7.70 6.61 -9.18
C ILE A 77 -6.88 7.79 -8.67
N GLU A 78 -6.12 8.42 -9.54
CA GLU A 78 -5.07 9.35 -9.16
C GLU A 78 -5.24 10.74 -9.76
N GLY A 79 -4.79 11.73 -9.00
CA GLY A 79 -4.77 13.12 -9.43
C GLY A 79 -3.55 13.86 -8.92
N GLN A 80 -3.34 15.04 -9.46
CA GLN A 80 -2.21 15.90 -9.12
C GLN A 80 -2.62 17.36 -9.14
N THR A 81 -2.25 18.09 -8.11
CA THR A 81 -2.28 19.54 -8.06
C THR A 81 -0.85 20.05 -7.91
N THR A 82 -0.40 20.92 -8.79
CA THR A 82 0.92 21.56 -8.72
C THR A 82 0.76 23.05 -8.43
N TYR A 83 1.44 23.56 -7.42
CA TYR A 83 1.34 24.95 -7.00
C TYR A 83 1.78 25.89 -8.12
N GLY A 84 0.94 26.90 -8.41
CA GLY A 84 1.21 27.87 -9.49
C GLY A 84 1.10 27.29 -10.91
N ASP A 85 0.44 26.12 -11.04
CA ASP A 85 0.19 25.49 -12.33
C ASP A 85 -1.28 25.04 -12.42
N SER A 86 -1.60 23.76 -12.32
CA SER A 86 -2.94 23.21 -12.51
C SER A 86 -3.20 21.97 -11.68
N THR A 87 -4.48 21.59 -11.62
CA THR A 87 -4.94 20.27 -11.13
C THR A 87 -5.29 19.43 -12.34
N VAL A 88 -4.80 18.19 -12.37
CA VAL A 88 -5.02 17.24 -13.46
C VAL A 88 -5.34 15.86 -12.91
N PHE A 89 -6.14 15.11 -13.65
CA PHE A 89 -6.28 13.67 -13.47
C PHE A 89 -5.03 13.01 -14.06
N THR A 90 -4.37 12.15 -13.29
CA THR A 90 -3.11 11.53 -13.72
C THR A 90 -3.30 10.12 -14.26
N GLY A 91 -4.32 9.41 -13.80
CA GLY A 91 -4.64 8.09 -14.34
C GLY A 91 -5.22 7.14 -13.33
N TRP A 92 -5.05 5.87 -13.62
CA TRP A 92 -5.53 4.76 -12.79
C TRP A 92 -4.57 3.59 -12.85
N ARG A 93 -4.62 2.73 -11.81
CA ARG A 93 -3.84 1.49 -11.72
C ARG A 93 -4.75 0.34 -11.30
N LEU A 94 -4.44 -0.86 -11.76
CA LEU A 94 -5.13 -2.08 -11.38
C LEU A 94 -4.11 -3.09 -10.87
N GLU A 95 -4.19 -3.38 -9.61
CA GLU A 95 -3.30 -4.27 -8.88
C GLU A 95 -3.98 -5.60 -8.56
N ASN A 96 -3.18 -6.65 -8.51
CA ASN A 96 -3.59 -7.97 -8.04
C ASN A 96 -2.49 -8.59 -7.20
N ARG A 97 -2.83 -9.00 -5.99
CA ARG A 97 -1.95 -9.75 -5.09
C ARG A 97 -2.42 -11.18 -4.93
N PHE A 98 -1.50 -12.11 -4.98
CA PHE A 98 -1.79 -13.53 -4.84
C PHE A 98 -0.82 -14.19 -3.85
N ARG A 99 -1.37 -14.74 -2.78
CA ARG A 99 -0.64 -15.52 -1.76
C ARG A 99 -0.72 -17.02 -2.10
N PRO A 100 0.38 -17.65 -2.57
CA PRO A 100 0.35 -19.07 -2.96
C PRO A 100 0.13 -20.02 -1.78
N MET A 101 0.56 -19.64 -0.58
CA MET A 101 0.47 -20.48 0.61
C MET A 101 -0.89 -20.33 1.30
N LYS A 102 -1.46 -21.47 1.76
CA LYS A 102 -2.75 -21.51 2.46
C LYS A 102 -2.64 -21.18 3.95
N ARG A 103 -1.47 -21.30 4.51
CA ARG A 103 -1.17 -21.08 5.93
C ARG A 103 0.05 -20.18 6.01
N GLU A 104 0.17 -19.48 7.10
CA GLU A 104 1.35 -18.72 7.42
C GLU A 104 2.53 -19.63 7.73
N HIS A 105 3.69 -19.19 7.31
CA HIS A 105 4.99 -19.80 7.49
C HIS A 105 5.97 -18.75 8.05
N TRP A 106 7.20 -19.20 8.34
CA TRP A 106 8.25 -18.27 8.73
C TRP A 106 8.52 -17.19 7.68
N ILE A 107 8.41 -17.51 6.39
CA ILE A 107 8.43 -16.56 5.28
C ILE A 107 7.18 -16.81 4.44
N ASN A 108 6.45 -15.76 4.18
CA ASN A 108 5.18 -15.77 3.45
C ASN A 108 5.34 -15.02 2.12
N PRO A 109 5.52 -15.72 1.00
CA PRO A 109 5.59 -15.07 -0.30
C PRO A 109 4.22 -14.61 -0.78
N VAL A 110 4.18 -13.42 -1.41
CA VAL A 110 3.04 -12.93 -2.19
C VAL A 110 3.57 -12.50 -3.56
N LEU A 111 2.84 -12.86 -4.60
CA LEU A 111 3.07 -12.42 -5.96
C LEU A 111 2.16 -11.22 -6.24
N TYR A 112 2.73 -10.18 -6.79
CA TYR A 112 2.09 -8.94 -7.13
C TYR A 112 2.20 -8.65 -8.61
N LEU A 113 1.11 -8.19 -9.21
CA LEU A 113 1.04 -7.74 -10.58
C LEU A 113 0.16 -6.49 -10.65
N GLU A 114 0.71 -5.40 -11.17
CA GLU A 114 -0.01 -4.16 -11.40
C GLU A 114 0.12 -3.72 -12.86
N TYR A 115 -0.98 -3.21 -13.41
CA TYR A 115 -0.99 -2.50 -14.67
C TYR A 115 -1.33 -1.03 -14.38
N GLU A 116 -0.49 -0.15 -14.89
CA GLU A 116 -0.60 1.28 -14.73
C GLU A 116 -0.95 1.96 -16.07
N ASN A 117 -1.90 2.88 -16.01
CA ASN A 117 -2.25 3.77 -17.09
C ASN A 117 -2.21 5.20 -16.54
N LEU A 118 -1.01 5.73 -16.47
CA LEU A 118 -0.72 7.06 -15.93
C LEU A 118 -0.25 8.00 -17.04
N ASN A 119 -0.33 9.29 -16.78
CA ASN A 119 0.39 10.26 -17.58
C ASN A 119 1.61 10.78 -16.81
N GLU A 120 2.55 11.40 -17.51
CA GLU A 120 3.81 11.88 -16.92
C GLU A 120 3.64 13.01 -15.90
N ALA A 121 2.42 13.53 -15.70
CA ALA A 121 2.16 14.47 -14.62
C ALA A 121 2.02 13.77 -13.26
N SER A 122 1.85 12.46 -13.20
CA SER A 122 1.77 11.74 -11.92
C SER A 122 3.06 11.89 -11.13
N ARG A 123 2.91 12.28 -9.87
CA ARG A 123 4.01 12.44 -8.90
C ARG A 123 3.72 11.67 -7.62
N ILE A 124 2.83 10.71 -7.70
CA ILE A 124 2.63 9.75 -6.62
C ILE A 124 3.88 8.89 -6.58
N GLN A 125 4.79 9.29 -5.73
CA GLN A 125 6.02 8.54 -5.48
C GLN A 125 5.73 7.46 -4.46
N LYS A 126 4.80 6.56 -4.77
CA LYS A 126 4.54 5.39 -3.94
C LYS A 126 5.79 4.52 -3.95
N GLU A 127 6.36 4.34 -5.14
CA GLU A 127 7.62 3.66 -5.36
C GLU A 127 8.41 4.46 -6.39
N ILE A 128 9.71 4.50 -6.22
CA ILE A 128 10.59 5.14 -7.19
C ILE A 128 11.40 4.03 -7.83
N VAL A 129 10.89 3.50 -8.93
CA VAL A 129 11.57 2.48 -9.73
C VAL A 129 12.27 3.17 -10.89
N GLY A 130 13.49 2.78 -11.17
CA GLY A 130 14.26 3.27 -12.33
C GLY A 130 14.78 4.70 -12.16
N GLY A 131 13.96 5.69 -12.45
CA GLY A 131 14.33 7.11 -12.47
C GLY A 131 13.36 8.01 -11.73
N GLY A 132 13.70 9.27 -11.59
CA GLY A 132 12.84 10.26 -10.94
C GLY A 132 11.79 10.85 -11.89
N SER A 133 10.65 11.30 -11.34
CA SER A 133 9.64 12.04 -12.07
C SER A 133 10.13 13.43 -12.50
N ASP A 134 9.68 13.92 -13.64
CA ASP A 134 9.88 15.33 -14.03
C ASP A 134 9.02 16.23 -13.16
N VAL A 135 9.66 16.91 -12.22
CA VAL A 135 9.01 17.83 -11.27
C VAL A 135 9.13 19.31 -11.70
N THR A 136 9.59 19.58 -12.90
CA THR A 136 9.87 20.93 -13.41
C THR A 136 8.92 21.35 -14.53
N SER A 137 8.56 20.45 -15.42
CA SER A 137 7.67 20.72 -16.55
C SER A 137 6.23 20.99 -16.12
N PRO A 138 5.49 21.81 -16.89
CA PRO A 138 4.08 22.10 -16.57
C PRO A 138 3.19 20.87 -16.74
N ASN A 139 2.18 20.73 -15.89
CA ASN A 139 1.17 19.67 -15.99
C ASN A 139 0.45 19.64 -17.35
N SER A 140 0.30 20.82 -18.01
CA SER A 140 -0.32 20.92 -19.34
C SER A 140 0.45 20.22 -20.44
N GLU A 141 1.75 20.04 -20.27
CA GLU A 141 2.62 19.27 -21.20
C GLU A 141 2.63 17.80 -20.79
N LEU A 142 2.92 17.52 -19.56
CA LEU A 142 3.09 16.15 -19.03
C LEU A 142 1.82 15.30 -19.13
N ARG A 143 0.63 15.87 -18.92
CA ARG A 143 -0.64 15.16 -19.01
C ARG A 143 -0.97 14.59 -20.37
N ASN A 144 -0.30 15.05 -21.43
CA ASN A 144 -0.55 14.58 -22.79
C ASN A 144 0.29 13.36 -23.18
N THR A 145 1.21 12.96 -22.33
CA THR A 145 2.05 11.79 -22.54
C THR A 145 1.59 10.69 -21.58
N SER A 146 0.98 9.63 -22.15
CA SER A 146 0.57 8.46 -21.36
C SER A 146 1.73 7.48 -21.26
N ALA A 147 1.92 6.97 -20.06
CA ALA A 147 2.75 5.81 -19.79
C ALA A 147 1.83 4.61 -19.49
N HIS A 148 2.14 3.47 -20.10
CA HIS A 148 1.52 2.18 -19.79
C HIS A 148 2.62 1.31 -19.20
N GLU A 149 2.49 0.94 -17.94
CA GLU A 149 3.52 0.23 -17.21
C GLU A 149 2.96 -1.07 -16.65
N LEU A 150 3.82 -2.05 -16.58
CA LEU A 150 3.55 -3.33 -15.94
C LEU A 150 4.55 -3.51 -14.82
N GLU A 151 4.07 -3.50 -13.60
CA GLU A 151 4.89 -3.74 -12.43
C GLU A 151 4.63 -5.12 -11.85
N THR A 152 5.69 -5.77 -11.40
CA THR A 152 5.64 -7.04 -10.68
C THR A 152 6.48 -6.95 -9.43
N LYS A 153 5.97 -7.53 -8.31
CA LYS A 153 6.74 -7.64 -7.07
C LYS A 153 6.75 -9.08 -6.59
N LEU A 154 7.89 -9.48 -6.04
CA LEU A 154 7.98 -10.59 -5.12
C LEU A 154 8.03 -10.01 -3.71
N ILE A 155 6.97 -10.23 -2.96
CA ILE A 155 6.85 -9.79 -1.56
C ILE A 155 7.19 -10.98 -0.68
N LEU A 156 8.08 -10.78 0.29
CA LEU A 156 8.44 -11.74 1.32
C LEU A 156 8.21 -11.10 2.67
N SER A 157 7.44 -11.71 3.53
CA SER A 157 7.24 -11.16 4.87
C SER A 157 7.08 -12.22 5.95
N SER A 158 7.29 -11.79 7.19
CA SER A 158 7.25 -12.62 8.40
C SER A 158 6.67 -11.84 9.56
N ASP A 159 5.81 -12.49 10.32
CA ASP A 159 5.40 -12.00 11.63
C ASP A 159 6.16 -12.74 12.72
N PHE A 160 6.71 -11.98 13.65
CA PHE A 160 7.54 -12.52 14.73
C PHE A 160 7.40 -11.68 16.01
N HIS A 161 6.80 -12.23 17.06
CA HIS A 161 6.62 -11.56 18.36
C HIS A 161 6.11 -10.11 18.24
N ASP A 162 4.98 -9.91 17.55
CA ASP A 162 4.35 -8.60 17.31
C ASP A 162 5.16 -7.64 16.41
N TRP A 163 6.24 -8.13 15.83
CA TRP A 163 6.96 -7.48 14.74
C TRP A 163 6.54 -8.07 13.40
N ASN A 164 6.32 -7.20 12.44
CA ASN A 164 6.26 -7.57 11.03
C ASN A 164 7.55 -7.11 10.36
N VAL A 165 8.09 -7.94 9.50
CA VAL A 165 9.22 -7.62 8.61
C VAL A 165 8.81 -8.00 7.20
N ALA A 166 8.96 -7.08 6.26
CA ALA A 166 8.61 -7.30 4.87
C ALA A 166 9.70 -6.77 3.92
N GLU A 167 9.90 -7.48 2.82
CA GLU A 167 10.79 -7.12 1.73
C GLU A 167 10.07 -7.30 0.40
N ASN A 168 10.15 -6.30 -0.48
CA ASN A 168 9.57 -6.31 -1.81
C ASN A 168 10.66 -6.10 -2.85
N PHE A 169 10.77 -7.02 -3.79
CA PHE A 169 11.62 -6.93 -4.97
C PHE A 169 10.76 -6.51 -6.14
N ILE A 170 11.04 -5.36 -6.73
CA ILE A 170 10.19 -4.69 -7.71
C ILE A 170 10.86 -4.73 -9.09
N VAL A 171 10.09 -5.08 -10.08
CA VAL A 171 10.49 -5.03 -11.50
C VAL A 171 9.37 -4.38 -12.28
N GLU A 172 9.68 -3.31 -12.99
CA GLU A 172 8.74 -2.56 -13.81
C GLU A 172 9.16 -2.53 -15.26
N LYS A 173 8.20 -2.46 -16.16
CA LYS A 173 8.40 -2.34 -17.59
C LYS A 173 7.43 -1.32 -18.19
N ASN A 174 7.98 -0.23 -18.72
CA ASN A 174 7.20 0.68 -19.53
C ASN A 174 6.90 0.04 -20.90
N LEU A 175 5.61 -0.16 -21.19
CA LEU A 175 5.12 -0.79 -22.43
C LEU A 175 4.98 0.23 -23.57
N SER A 176 4.94 1.53 -23.27
CA SER A 176 4.80 2.61 -24.23
C SER A 176 6.14 3.05 -24.82
N LYS A 177 7.23 2.79 -24.10
CA LYS A 177 8.59 3.20 -24.48
C LYS A 177 9.50 1.97 -24.64
N GLY A 178 10.47 2.08 -25.54
CA GLY A 178 11.49 1.05 -25.75
C GLY A 178 12.57 0.97 -24.66
N GLU A 179 12.25 1.35 -23.44
CA GLU A 179 13.13 1.36 -22.28
C GLU A 179 13.39 -0.06 -21.76
N GLY A 180 14.47 -0.24 -20.98
CA GLY A 180 14.79 -1.50 -20.31
C GLY A 180 13.79 -1.84 -19.20
N PHE A 181 14.01 -2.95 -18.52
CA PHE A 181 13.37 -3.20 -17.24
C PHE A 181 13.97 -2.27 -16.19
N GLU A 182 13.13 -1.78 -15.32
CA GLU A 182 13.50 -0.98 -14.16
C GLU A 182 13.36 -1.80 -12.89
N PHE A 183 14.20 -1.51 -11.90
CA PHE A 183 14.29 -2.27 -10.66
C PHE A 183 14.13 -1.35 -9.46
N GLY A 184 13.42 -1.85 -8.46
CA GLY A 184 13.22 -1.18 -7.21
C GLY A 184 13.17 -2.16 -6.04
N TYR A 185 13.09 -1.59 -4.86
CA TYR A 185 12.91 -2.34 -3.63
C TYR A 185 12.07 -1.54 -2.63
N ALA A 186 11.36 -2.25 -1.77
CA ALA A 186 10.83 -1.70 -0.53
C ALA A 186 11.07 -2.71 0.59
N ALA A 187 11.43 -2.22 1.75
CA ALA A 187 11.62 -3.03 2.95
C ALA A 187 11.04 -2.28 4.15
N GLY A 188 10.29 -2.98 4.99
CA GLY A 188 9.65 -2.38 6.13
C GLY A 188 9.69 -3.27 7.36
N PHE A 189 9.63 -2.65 8.51
CA PHE A 189 9.34 -3.33 9.76
C PHE A 189 8.46 -2.45 10.65
N TYR A 190 7.48 -3.05 11.30
CA TYR A 190 6.65 -2.38 12.28
C TYR A 190 6.41 -3.24 13.49
N HIS A 191 5.98 -2.59 14.56
CA HIS A 191 5.58 -3.21 15.81
C HIS A 191 4.18 -2.74 16.20
N GLN A 192 3.36 -3.70 16.62
CA GLN A 192 2.08 -3.40 17.25
C GLN A 192 2.32 -2.89 18.67
N LEU A 193 1.96 -1.66 18.95
CA LEU A 193 2.11 -1.10 20.29
C LEU A 193 1.09 -1.67 21.29
N ALA A 194 0.11 -2.43 20.76
CA ALA A 194 -0.94 -3.13 21.50
C ALA A 194 -0.44 -4.12 22.55
N THR A 195 0.70 -4.78 22.34
CA THR A 195 1.25 -5.78 23.28
C THR A 195 1.64 -5.22 24.63
N LEU A 196 1.70 -3.91 24.75
CA LEU A 196 1.90 -3.20 26.00
C LEU A 196 0.59 -2.65 26.57
N ALA A 197 -0.56 -3.15 26.10
CA ALA A 197 -1.88 -2.59 26.36
C ALA A 197 -2.30 -2.67 27.83
N SER A 198 -2.93 -1.60 28.28
CA SER A 198 -3.81 -1.62 29.45
C SER A 198 -5.21 -2.10 28.99
N GLY A 199 -5.90 -2.91 29.76
CA GLY A 199 -7.23 -3.43 29.39
C GLY A 199 -8.36 -2.40 29.36
N GLU A 200 -8.04 -1.11 29.27
CA GLU A 200 -9.00 -0.01 29.17
C GLU A 200 -9.22 0.40 27.71
N LYS A 201 -10.48 0.40 27.26
CA LYS A 201 -10.85 0.89 25.93
C LYS A 201 -10.74 2.41 25.88
N CYS A 202 -9.75 2.92 25.18
CA CYS A 202 -9.62 4.34 24.89
C CYS A 202 -9.16 4.55 23.44
N ARG A 203 -9.58 5.67 22.81
CA ARG A 203 -9.25 5.95 21.40
C ARG A 203 -7.79 6.31 21.17
N LEU A 204 -7.11 6.85 22.15
CA LEU A 204 -5.71 7.27 22.08
C LEU A 204 -4.79 6.38 22.92
N CYS A 205 -5.22 5.14 23.18
CA CYS A 205 -4.39 4.16 23.87
C CYS A 205 -3.39 3.51 22.90
N ARG A 206 -2.28 3.03 23.44
CA ARG A 206 -1.19 2.41 22.66
C ARG A 206 -1.65 1.24 21.80
N GLU A 207 -2.63 0.49 22.26
CA GLU A 207 -3.25 -0.63 21.56
C GLU A 207 -3.83 -0.28 20.18
N ASN A 208 -4.08 1.00 19.93
CA ASN A 208 -4.62 1.46 18.67
C ASN A 208 -3.54 2.01 17.72
N PHE A 209 -2.27 1.82 18.05
CA PHE A 209 -1.18 2.32 17.23
C PHE A 209 -0.24 1.22 16.77
N LEU A 210 0.19 1.34 15.52
CA LEU A 210 1.35 0.67 14.98
C LEU A 210 2.41 1.72 14.64
N ALA A 211 3.66 1.38 14.84
CA ALA A 211 4.77 2.24 14.47
C ALA A 211 5.86 1.43 13.79
N GLY A 212 6.43 1.98 12.74
CA GLY A 212 7.44 1.29 11.96
C GLY A 212 8.33 2.21 11.16
N VAL A 213 9.06 1.63 10.24
CA VAL A 213 9.87 2.36 9.26
C VAL A 213 9.92 1.57 7.96
N GLU A 214 9.92 2.30 6.85
CA GLU A 214 10.11 1.79 5.51
C GLU A 214 11.43 2.32 4.93
N PHE A 215 12.06 1.49 4.10
CA PHE A 215 13.17 1.86 3.23
C PHE A 215 12.76 1.47 1.81
N TYR A 216 12.75 2.40 0.88
CA TYR A 216 12.33 2.10 -0.48
C TYR A 216 13.02 3.02 -1.49
N GLY A 217 13.07 2.56 -2.73
CA GLY A 217 13.60 3.32 -3.84
C GLY A 217 13.98 2.48 -5.05
N GLY A 218 14.52 3.16 -6.05
CA GLY A 218 14.97 2.56 -7.27
C GLY A 218 16.38 1.99 -7.17
N LEU A 219 16.65 0.99 -7.97
CA LEU A 219 17.97 0.38 -8.20
C LEU A 219 18.52 0.66 -9.59
N GLY A 220 17.74 1.44 -10.40
CA GLY A 220 18.06 1.71 -11.80
C GLY A 220 17.46 0.68 -12.75
N SER A 221 18.02 0.58 -13.96
CA SER A 221 17.47 -0.23 -15.04
C SER A 221 18.47 -1.28 -15.56
N THR A 222 18.00 -2.14 -16.45
CA THR A 222 18.88 -3.08 -17.19
C THR A 222 19.99 -2.38 -17.96
N LEU A 223 19.80 -1.10 -18.32
CA LEU A 223 20.80 -0.31 -19.04
C LEU A 223 21.76 0.43 -18.10
N ASN A 224 21.30 0.78 -16.91
CA ASN A 224 22.08 1.49 -15.91
C ASN A 224 21.63 1.09 -14.50
N PHE A 225 22.19 0.02 -13.98
CA PHE A 225 21.90 -0.45 -12.63
C PHE A 225 22.70 0.38 -11.62
N SER A 226 22.04 1.36 -11.00
CA SER A 226 22.67 2.28 -10.03
C SER A 226 21.64 2.91 -9.10
N GLY A 227 21.58 2.48 -7.87
CA GLY A 227 20.70 3.08 -6.84
C GLY A 227 21.08 4.51 -6.43
N ARG A 228 22.22 5.05 -6.90
CA ARG A 228 22.60 6.45 -6.63
C ARG A 228 21.89 7.46 -7.51
N ASN A 229 21.49 7.02 -8.71
CA ASN A 229 20.82 7.87 -9.71
C ASN A 229 19.31 7.68 -9.68
N THR A 230 18.78 7.18 -8.59
CA THR A 230 17.35 6.96 -8.34
C THR A 230 16.95 7.57 -7.01
N GLY A 231 15.67 7.85 -6.82
CA GLY A 231 15.13 8.26 -5.54
C GLY A 231 15.21 7.11 -4.53
N ASN A 232 15.69 7.38 -3.32
CA ASN A 232 15.72 6.44 -2.22
C ASN A 232 15.36 7.15 -0.92
N TYR A 233 14.58 6.51 -0.07
CA TYR A 233 14.01 7.10 1.12
C TYR A 233 14.10 6.19 2.34
N VAL A 234 14.15 6.83 3.51
CA VAL A 234 13.80 6.24 4.79
C VAL A 234 12.56 6.97 5.33
N ALA A 235 11.55 6.21 5.72
CA ALA A 235 10.23 6.76 6.05
C ALA A 235 9.69 6.12 7.33
N PRO A 236 9.84 6.77 8.49
CA PRO A 236 9.08 6.38 9.68
C PRO A 236 7.58 6.41 9.38
N VAL A 237 6.85 5.43 9.89
CA VAL A 237 5.41 5.32 9.66
C VAL A 237 4.68 5.08 10.96
N VAL A 238 3.52 5.70 11.08
CA VAL A 238 2.59 5.51 12.19
C VAL A 238 1.19 5.28 11.62
N SER A 239 0.51 4.27 12.15
CA SER A 239 -0.89 4.00 11.90
C SER A 239 -1.67 4.13 13.19
N TRP A 240 -2.85 4.72 13.13
CA TRP A 240 -3.78 4.86 14.23
C TRP A 240 -5.14 4.29 13.87
N LEU A 241 -5.52 3.20 14.53
CA LEU A 241 -6.84 2.60 14.43
C LEU A 241 -7.85 3.48 15.18
N VAL A 242 -8.58 4.30 14.43
CA VAL A 242 -9.57 5.26 14.96
C VAL A 242 -10.83 4.56 15.44
N SER A 243 -11.20 3.48 14.76
CA SER A 243 -12.32 2.58 15.09
C SER A 243 -12.02 1.19 14.55
N ASP A 244 -12.91 0.24 14.81
CA ASP A 244 -12.77 -1.15 14.33
C ASP A 244 -12.67 -1.26 12.80
N ASN A 245 -13.07 -0.23 12.06
CA ASN A 245 -13.11 -0.22 10.59
C ASN A 245 -12.38 0.99 9.98
N ALA A 246 -11.75 1.85 10.76
CA ALA A 246 -11.16 3.08 10.23
C ALA A 246 -9.76 3.32 10.75
N THR A 247 -8.84 3.57 9.84
CA THR A 247 -7.42 3.77 10.13
C THR A 247 -6.92 5.09 9.55
N LEU A 248 -6.09 5.79 10.30
CA LEU A 248 -5.32 6.94 9.83
C LEU A 248 -3.85 6.56 9.78
N ARG A 249 -3.19 6.87 8.67
CA ARG A 249 -1.75 6.64 8.47
C ARG A 249 -1.01 7.94 8.18
N PHE A 250 0.21 8.02 8.67
CA PHE A 250 1.10 9.15 8.42
C PHE A 250 2.54 8.69 8.31
N SER A 251 3.27 9.22 7.33
CA SER A 251 4.69 8.92 7.12
C SER A 251 5.44 10.13 6.55
N PRO A 252 6.41 10.69 7.24
CA PRO A 252 7.42 11.55 6.65
C PRO A 252 8.51 10.68 6.00
N GLY A 253 8.80 10.89 4.72
CA GLY A 253 9.90 10.24 4.00
C GLY A 253 11.09 11.16 3.84
N PHE A 254 12.28 10.73 4.20
CA PHE A 254 13.53 11.50 4.11
C PHE A 254 14.37 10.95 2.95
N GLY A 255 14.68 11.83 1.99
CA GLY A 255 15.48 11.45 0.82
C GLY A 255 16.92 11.14 1.15
N LEU A 256 17.41 10.03 0.65
CA LEU A 256 18.78 9.53 0.89
C LEU A 256 19.73 9.81 -0.28
N THR A 257 19.19 10.14 -1.47
CA THR A 257 19.98 10.39 -2.68
C THR A 257 19.72 11.81 -3.22
N HIS A 258 20.51 12.20 -4.19
CA HIS A 258 20.31 13.51 -4.86
C HIS A 258 19.02 13.55 -5.69
N GLU A 259 18.57 12.41 -6.22
CA GLU A 259 17.36 12.30 -7.02
C GLU A 259 16.07 12.26 -6.15
N SER A 260 16.22 12.04 -4.84
CA SER A 260 15.09 12.06 -3.91
C SER A 260 14.65 13.49 -3.62
N SER A 261 13.35 13.71 -3.41
CA SER A 261 12.88 14.91 -2.70
C SER A 261 13.48 14.93 -1.28
N PRO A 262 13.90 16.08 -0.76
CA PRO A 262 14.49 16.14 0.59
C PRO A 262 13.58 15.56 1.67
N VAL A 263 12.29 15.88 1.58
CA VAL A 263 11.25 15.34 2.47
C VAL A 263 9.96 15.13 1.69
N LEU A 264 9.34 13.98 1.91
CA LEU A 264 7.98 13.66 1.49
C LEU A 264 7.09 13.56 2.72
N PHE A 265 5.80 13.85 2.55
CA PHE A 265 4.78 13.56 3.55
C PHE A 265 3.69 12.72 2.90
N ARG A 266 3.32 11.62 3.54
CA ARG A 266 2.21 10.77 3.15
C ARG A 266 1.15 10.75 4.23
N PHE A 267 -0.10 10.81 3.79
CA PHE A 267 -1.28 10.72 4.65
C PHE A 267 -2.22 9.70 4.03
N GLY A 268 -2.82 8.87 4.84
CA GLY A 268 -3.84 7.92 4.42
C GLY A 268 -4.97 7.87 5.43
N TYR A 269 -6.17 7.70 4.92
CA TYR A 269 -7.35 7.33 5.68
C TYR A 269 -8.04 6.18 4.97
N SER A 270 -8.22 5.07 5.66
CA SER A 270 -8.93 3.91 5.15
C SER A 270 -10.18 3.61 5.95
N TYR A 271 -11.14 2.97 5.29
CA TYR A 271 -12.38 2.51 5.89
C TYR A 271 -12.82 1.18 5.28
N GLU A 272 -12.82 0.14 6.10
CA GLU A 272 -13.23 -1.21 5.72
C GLU A 272 -14.76 -1.36 5.74
N ILE A 273 -15.32 -1.86 4.64
CA ILE A 273 -16.73 -2.23 4.48
C ILE A 273 -16.83 -3.74 4.46
N GLN A 274 -17.24 -4.32 5.58
CA GLN A 274 -17.34 -5.76 5.73
C GLN A 274 -18.50 -6.37 4.95
N GLY A 275 -18.28 -7.53 4.33
CA GLY A 275 -19.30 -8.37 3.73
C GLY A 275 -20.02 -7.76 2.51
N ILE A 276 -19.44 -6.81 1.81
CA ILE A 276 -20.04 -6.18 0.61
C ILE A 276 -20.31 -7.22 -0.48
N GLY A 277 -19.46 -8.25 -0.61
CA GLY A 277 -19.65 -9.34 -1.57
C GLY A 277 -20.95 -10.11 -1.36
N SER A 278 -21.36 -10.35 -0.11
CA SER A 278 -22.62 -11.00 0.22
C SER A 278 -23.83 -10.11 -0.11
N SER A 279 -23.72 -8.81 0.15
CA SER A 279 -24.74 -7.82 -0.15
C SER A 279 -24.97 -7.66 -1.65
N LEU A 280 -23.90 -7.61 -2.43
CA LEU A 280 -23.96 -7.58 -3.90
C LEU A 280 -24.56 -8.86 -4.48
N SER A 281 -24.18 -10.04 -3.97
CA SER A 281 -24.76 -11.30 -4.42
C SER A 281 -26.26 -11.40 -4.16
N GLN A 282 -26.76 -10.83 -3.06
CA GLN A 282 -28.20 -10.76 -2.77
C GLN A 282 -28.93 -9.79 -3.71
N LEU A 283 -28.30 -8.66 -4.06
CA LEU A 283 -28.89 -7.68 -5.00
C LEU A 283 -28.97 -8.22 -6.43
N PHE A 284 -27.93 -8.90 -6.90
CA PHE A 284 -27.86 -9.42 -8.28
C PHE A 284 -28.39 -10.86 -8.39
N GLY A 285 -28.40 -11.66 -7.32
CA GLY A 285 -28.89 -13.04 -7.30
C GLY A 285 -30.42 -13.20 -7.21
N ARG A 286 -31.18 -12.14 -7.04
CA ARG A 286 -32.65 -12.15 -6.92
C ARG A 286 -33.42 -12.29 -8.24
N LYS A 287 -32.75 -12.68 -9.32
CA LYS A 287 -33.40 -13.01 -10.61
C LYS A 287 -33.18 -14.51 -10.93
N ARG A 288 -33.87 -15.38 -10.17
CA ARG A 288 -34.27 -16.70 -10.66
C ARG A 288 -35.54 -17.17 -9.97
#